data_f4bbf053b3a9dd935caf483b6b00bc00
#
_entry.id   f4bbf053b3a9dd935caf483b6b00bc00
#
_cell.length_a   1.000
_cell.length_b   1.000
_cell.length_c   1.000
_cell.angle_alpha   90.00
_cell.angle_beta   90.00
_cell.angle_gamma   90.00
#
_symmetry.space_group_name_H-M   'P 1'
#
loop_
_entity.id
_entity.type
_entity.pdbx_description
1 polymer ?
#
loop_
_entity_poly.entity_id
_entity_poly.type
_entity_poly.pdbx_seq_one_letter_code
_entity_poly.pdbx_strand_id
1 'polypeptide(L)'
;APLTADELDLVQIPFNSLIVEQLLPGKEVAVGDSWTHTDKLMAGLLNLDAVSQTTVASVLGATDEAAARVEFQGVVQGAIDGVATEIDVTGRYKYDHKLGRITWLAVLMKEKRSIGHVEPGLDVQSRLQMTIVPTTEPETLKEENIKELVAGATADALRIRYNSSDKLFAFDHDRRWHVMADSSNILSLRMVDRGELVAQCNVTSVVLPDATRRPTLAQFQADIRRSLDKNFGQFTNVGESENSFGHTIFRAEAIGTVEELEITWIYYLVQDQHGRQTVFAFTCEKPMLERMAGADEDMISTLQFAQPTNTAAQPTPASQLK
;
A
#
# COMPACT_ATOMS: atom_id res chain seq x y z
N ALA A 1 13.55 -6.78 5.49
CA ALA A 1 12.77 -7.04 4.26
C ALA A 1 11.54 -6.13 4.29
N PRO A 2 11.06 -5.65 3.13
CA PRO A 2 9.80 -4.91 3.04
C PRO A 2 8.63 -5.72 3.59
N LEU A 3 7.60 -5.03 4.14
CA LEU A 3 6.34 -5.65 4.55
C LEU A 3 5.50 -5.99 3.31
N THR A 4 4.67 -7.00 3.43
CA THR A 4 3.58 -7.25 2.47
C THR A 4 2.42 -6.26 2.71
N ALA A 5 1.51 -6.12 1.74
CA ALA A 5 0.30 -5.32 1.90
C ALA A 5 -0.53 -5.81 3.11
N ASP A 6 -0.74 -7.12 3.23
CA ASP A 6 -1.49 -7.72 4.34
C ASP A 6 -0.86 -7.42 5.70
N GLU A 7 0.49 -7.47 5.80
CA GLU A 7 1.20 -7.12 7.04
C GLU A 7 1.08 -5.63 7.35
N LEU A 8 1.09 -4.77 6.33
CA LEU A 8 0.89 -3.34 6.49
C LEU A 8 -0.52 -3.02 6.98
N ASP A 9 -1.53 -3.69 6.45
CA ASP A 9 -2.93 -3.53 6.88
C ASP A 9 -3.14 -3.92 8.34
N LEU A 10 -2.39 -4.91 8.84
CA LEU A 10 -2.46 -5.30 10.27
C LEU A 10 -1.96 -4.22 11.23
N VAL A 11 -1.09 -3.32 10.78
CA VAL A 11 -0.57 -2.22 11.60
C VAL A 11 -1.32 -0.90 11.38
N GLN A 12 -2.15 -0.81 10.37
CA GLN A 12 -3.02 0.35 10.12
C GLN A 12 -4.19 0.34 11.10
N ILE A 13 -4.25 1.36 11.97
CA ILE A 13 -5.34 1.56 12.91
C ILE A 13 -6.18 2.73 12.40
N PRO A 14 -7.52 2.60 12.31
CA PRO A 14 -8.39 3.64 11.76
C PRO A 14 -8.45 4.92 12.62
N PHE A 15 -7.68 4.99 13.70
CA PHE A 15 -7.61 6.13 14.59
C PHE A 15 -6.21 6.22 15.21
N ASN A 16 -5.47 7.29 14.89
CA ASN A 16 -4.08 7.43 15.29
C ASN A 16 -3.91 7.67 16.79
N SER A 17 -3.51 6.64 17.53
CA SER A 17 -3.34 6.67 18.97
C SER A 17 -2.25 7.61 19.46
N LEU A 18 -1.26 7.93 18.62
CA LEU A 18 -0.09 8.73 19.01
C LEU A 18 -0.41 10.21 19.19
N ILE A 19 -1.51 10.69 18.60
CA ILE A 19 -1.88 12.12 18.63
C ILE A 19 -3.17 12.40 19.38
N VAL A 20 -3.74 11.42 20.07
CA VAL A 20 -5.01 11.59 20.82
C VAL A 20 -4.97 12.71 21.86
N GLU A 21 -3.81 13.01 22.43
CA GLU A 21 -3.61 14.11 23.38
C GLU A 21 -3.90 15.48 22.75
N GLN A 22 -3.85 15.61 21.43
CA GLN A 22 -4.20 16.86 20.73
C GLN A 22 -5.72 17.13 20.72
N LEU A 23 -6.56 16.19 21.19
CA LEU A 23 -7.98 16.42 21.44
C LEU A 23 -8.20 17.32 22.65
N LEU A 24 -7.19 17.52 23.50
CA LEU A 24 -7.28 18.41 24.67
C LEU A 24 -7.37 19.89 24.25
N PRO A 25 -8.06 20.74 25.04
CA PRO A 25 -8.32 22.13 24.65
C PRO A 25 -7.08 23.05 24.65
N GLY A 26 -5.94 22.61 25.23
CA GLY A 26 -4.72 23.42 25.38
C GLY A 26 -4.86 24.64 26.30
N LYS A 27 -5.98 24.80 27.00
CA LYS A 27 -6.31 25.85 27.97
C LYS A 27 -7.22 25.31 29.07
N GLU A 28 -7.37 26.07 30.13
CA GLU A 28 -8.35 25.74 31.18
C GLU A 28 -9.79 25.89 30.64
N VAL A 29 -10.64 24.94 30.98
CA VAL A 29 -12.05 24.90 30.59
C VAL A 29 -12.92 24.49 31.79
N ALA A 30 -14.15 24.98 31.83
CA ALA A 30 -15.16 24.62 32.81
C ALA A 30 -16.13 23.57 32.26
N VAL A 31 -16.87 22.88 33.13
CA VAL A 31 -17.95 21.97 32.71
C VAL A 31 -18.98 22.72 31.87
N GLY A 32 -19.27 22.17 30.70
CA GLY A 32 -20.15 22.77 29.68
C GLY A 32 -19.42 23.57 28.61
N ASP A 33 -18.11 23.88 28.79
CA ASP A 33 -17.34 24.55 27.74
C ASP A 33 -17.07 23.59 26.59
N SER A 34 -17.03 24.18 25.39
CA SER A 34 -16.75 23.47 24.14
C SER A 34 -15.55 24.05 23.39
N TRP A 35 -14.91 23.22 22.59
CA TRP A 35 -13.83 23.61 21.67
C TRP A 35 -13.87 22.80 20.40
N THR A 36 -13.47 23.41 19.30
CA THR A 36 -13.43 22.80 17.96
C THR A 36 -12.04 22.25 17.66
N HIS A 37 -11.98 21.29 16.76
CA HIS A 37 -10.76 20.68 16.28
C HIS A 37 -10.42 21.16 14.88
N THR A 38 -9.11 21.24 14.56
CA THR A 38 -8.64 21.71 13.27
C THR A 38 -8.67 20.59 12.22
N ASP A 39 -8.78 20.97 10.94
CA ASP A 39 -8.71 20.05 9.81
C ASP A 39 -7.41 19.20 9.86
N LYS A 40 -6.28 19.82 10.18
CA LYS A 40 -4.98 19.15 10.33
C LYS A 40 -5.00 18.04 11.41
N LEU A 41 -5.63 18.32 12.56
CA LEU A 41 -5.76 17.33 13.62
C LEU A 41 -6.65 16.17 13.16
N MET A 42 -7.79 16.47 12.53
CA MET A 42 -8.70 15.44 12.06
C MET A 42 -8.09 14.59 10.94
N ALA A 43 -7.34 15.20 10.03
CA ALA A 43 -6.60 14.47 9.01
C ALA A 43 -5.62 13.44 9.64
N GLY A 44 -4.78 13.90 10.58
CA GLY A 44 -3.84 13.00 11.24
C GLY A 44 -4.50 11.94 12.14
N LEU A 45 -5.62 12.29 12.80
CA LEU A 45 -6.30 11.39 13.74
C LEU A 45 -7.05 10.26 13.01
N LEU A 46 -7.66 10.58 11.84
CA LEU A 46 -8.46 9.67 11.03
C LEU A 46 -7.69 9.07 9.84
N ASN A 47 -6.38 9.35 9.73
CA ASN A 47 -5.52 8.92 8.63
C ASN A 47 -6.06 9.32 7.24
N LEU A 48 -6.57 10.56 7.13
CA LEU A 48 -6.98 11.14 5.86
C LEU A 48 -5.79 11.89 5.23
N ASP A 49 -5.67 11.83 3.91
CA ASP A 49 -4.63 12.58 3.17
C ASP A 49 -4.89 14.07 3.20
N ALA A 50 -6.17 14.44 3.14
CA ALA A 50 -6.63 15.81 3.23
C ALA A 50 -8.00 15.91 3.91
N VAL A 51 -8.23 16.99 4.62
CA VAL A 51 -9.55 17.39 5.14
C VAL A 51 -9.94 18.71 4.53
N SER A 52 -11.11 18.77 3.91
CA SER A 52 -11.69 19.99 3.34
C SER A 52 -12.56 20.74 4.35
N GLN A 53 -13.17 20.00 5.27
CA GLN A 53 -14.04 20.59 6.31
C GLN A 53 -14.16 19.65 7.51
N THR A 54 -14.12 20.21 8.72
CA THR A 54 -14.52 19.52 9.96
C THR A 54 -15.50 20.32 10.79
N THR A 55 -16.46 19.63 11.39
CA THR A 55 -17.38 20.20 12.39
C THR A 55 -17.17 19.58 13.78
N VAL A 56 -16.10 18.76 13.94
CA VAL A 56 -15.86 18.03 15.19
C VAL A 56 -15.55 19.00 16.32
N ALA A 57 -16.34 18.89 17.38
CA ALA A 57 -16.17 19.66 18.61
C ALA A 57 -16.24 18.76 19.83
N SER A 58 -15.48 19.12 20.85
CA SER A 58 -15.48 18.49 22.17
C SER A 58 -16.21 19.36 23.19
N VAL A 59 -16.79 18.69 24.20
CA VAL A 59 -17.45 19.33 25.34
C VAL A 59 -16.98 18.67 26.64
N LEU A 60 -16.61 19.46 27.65
CA LEU A 60 -16.34 18.96 28.98
C LEU A 60 -17.68 18.64 29.68
N GLY A 61 -18.05 17.36 29.72
CA GLY A 61 -19.31 16.91 30.30
C GLY A 61 -19.32 16.88 31.83
N ALA A 62 -18.23 16.42 32.41
CA ALA A 62 -18.09 16.31 33.87
C ALA A 62 -16.61 16.28 34.28
N THR A 63 -16.34 16.72 35.53
CA THR A 63 -15.04 16.57 36.16
C THR A 63 -15.21 16.28 37.66
N ASP A 64 -14.32 15.50 38.22
CA ASP A 64 -14.17 15.23 39.63
C ASP A 64 -12.69 15.36 40.03
N GLU A 65 -12.31 15.06 41.29
CA GLU A 65 -10.94 15.17 41.75
C GLU A 65 -9.96 14.26 41.00
N ALA A 66 -10.43 13.15 40.44
CA ALA A 66 -9.61 12.16 39.79
C ALA A 66 -9.52 12.35 38.26
N ALA A 67 -10.64 12.78 37.63
CA ALA A 67 -10.70 12.78 36.19
C ALA A 67 -11.73 13.73 35.57
N ALA A 68 -11.47 14.19 34.35
CA ALA A 68 -12.42 14.85 33.48
C ALA A 68 -12.96 13.88 32.43
N ARG A 69 -14.25 14.01 32.08
CA ARG A 69 -14.95 13.24 31.06
C ARG A 69 -15.38 14.19 29.94
N VAL A 70 -14.89 13.93 28.77
CA VAL A 70 -15.13 14.76 27.59
C VAL A 70 -15.84 13.91 26.53
N GLU A 71 -16.82 14.51 25.89
CA GLU A 71 -17.51 13.97 24.71
C GLU A 71 -17.14 14.79 23.49
N PHE A 72 -17.01 14.15 22.32
CA PHE A 72 -16.79 14.84 21.06
C PHE A 72 -17.60 14.22 19.95
N GLN A 73 -18.03 15.06 19.02
CA GLN A 73 -18.82 14.62 17.86
C GLN A 73 -18.71 15.62 16.71
N GLY A 74 -18.98 15.15 15.51
CA GLY A 74 -19.08 15.96 14.31
C GLY A 74 -18.81 15.14 13.05
N VAL A 75 -18.76 15.85 11.92
CA VAL A 75 -18.52 15.27 10.60
C VAL A 75 -17.21 15.82 10.06
N VAL A 76 -16.43 14.94 9.43
CA VAL A 76 -15.19 15.28 8.73
C VAL A 76 -15.38 14.92 7.26
N GLN A 77 -15.16 15.89 6.38
CA GLN A 77 -15.13 15.68 4.94
C GLN A 77 -13.69 15.82 4.45
N GLY A 78 -13.20 14.83 3.69
CA GLY A 78 -11.82 14.77 3.26
C GLY A 78 -11.62 13.82 2.09
N ALA A 79 -10.40 13.33 1.93
CA ALA A 79 -10.03 12.39 0.89
C ALA A 79 -8.97 11.39 1.36
N ILE A 80 -9.01 10.19 0.80
CA ILE A 80 -7.98 9.15 0.84
C ILE A 80 -7.70 8.73 -0.59
N ASP A 81 -6.45 8.73 -1.02
CA ASP A 81 -6.02 8.45 -2.40
C ASP A 81 -6.83 9.24 -3.45
N GLY A 82 -7.14 10.50 -3.10
CA GLY A 82 -7.95 11.40 -3.93
C GLY A 82 -9.45 11.07 -3.95
N VAL A 83 -9.90 10.09 -3.19
CA VAL A 83 -11.30 9.66 -3.15
C VAL A 83 -12.04 10.38 -2.03
N ALA A 84 -13.16 11.03 -2.39
CA ALA A 84 -14.01 11.74 -1.42
C ALA A 84 -14.48 10.80 -0.31
N THR A 85 -14.22 11.21 0.94
CA THR A 85 -14.48 10.42 2.15
C THR A 85 -15.20 11.32 3.16
N GLU A 86 -16.31 10.83 3.72
CA GLU A 86 -17.05 11.49 4.81
C GLU A 86 -17.04 10.55 6.02
N ILE A 87 -16.68 11.10 7.20
CA ILE A 87 -16.65 10.35 8.45
C ILE A 87 -17.48 11.08 9.50
N ASP A 88 -18.56 10.43 9.96
CA ASP A 88 -19.32 10.86 11.15
C ASP A 88 -18.65 10.26 12.39
N VAL A 89 -18.16 11.12 13.28
CA VAL A 89 -17.40 10.74 14.45
C VAL A 89 -18.18 11.07 15.71
N THR A 90 -18.31 10.10 16.60
CA THR A 90 -18.84 10.30 17.97
C THR A 90 -17.93 9.58 18.93
N GLY A 91 -17.44 10.27 19.95
CA GLY A 91 -16.54 9.67 20.91
C GLY A 91 -16.60 10.32 22.27
N ARG A 92 -15.90 9.67 23.18
CA ARG A 92 -15.70 10.16 24.55
C ARG A 92 -14.37 9.71 25.07
N TYR A 93 -13.76 10.53 25.93
CA TYR A 93 -12.50 10.16 26.59
C TYR A 93 -12.48 10.59 28.04
N LYS A 94 -11.58 9.94 28.79
CA LYS A 94 -11.28 10.23 30.18
C LYS A 94 -9.87 10.79 30.28
N TYR A 95 -9.75 12.01 30.81
CA TYR A 95 -8.49 12.63 31.16
C TYR A 95 -8.23 12.40 32.65
N ASP A 96 -7.09 11.87 33.02
CA ASP A 96 -6.66 11.62 34.41
C ASP A 96 -5.84 12.80 34.92
N HIS A 97 -6.32 13.48 35.95
CA HIS A 97 -5.67 14.67 36.49
C HIS A 97 -4.30 14.39 37.11
N LYS A 98 -4.11 13.20 37.73
CA LYS A 98 -2.85 12.82 38.35
C LYS A 98 -1.78 12.48 37.28
N LEU A 99 -2.17 11.81 36.22
CA LEU A 99 -1.28 11.40 35.14
C LEU A 99 -1.09 12.51 34.12
N GLY A 100 -1.99 13.50 34.05
CA GLY A 100 -1.93 14.61 33.13
C GLY A 100 -2.18 14.21 31.68
N ARG A 101 -2.98 13.14 31.44
CA ARG A 101 -3.20 12.58 30.10
C ARG A 101 -4.52 11.84 29.95
N ILE A 102 -4.88 11.59 28.68
CA ILE A 102 -5.99 10.71 28.33
C ILE A 102 -5.60 9.27 28.68
N THR A 103 -6.41 8.60 29.48
CA THR A 103 -6.18 7.21 29.88
C THR A 103 -7.17 6.23 29.29
N TRP A 104 -8.29 6.72 28.79
CA TRP A 104 -9.31 5.92 28.13
C TRP A 104 -10.02 6.73 27.07
N LEU A 105 -10.33 6.09 25.93
CA LEU A 105 -11.05 6.68 24.81
C LEU A 105 -11.91 5.61 24.15
N ALA A 106 -13.14 6.00 23.74
CA ALA A 106 -14.01 5.20 22.88
C ALA A 106 -14.53 6.06 21.74
N VAL A 107 -14.50 5.54 20.52
CA VAL A 107 -14.94 6.21 19.30
C VAL A 107 -15.83 5.30 18.49
N LEU A 108 -16.91 5.86 17.98
CA LEU A 108 -17.73 5.32 16.90
C LEU A 108 -17.51 6.17 15.67
N MET A 109 -17.15 5.54 14.57
CA MET A 109 -16.98 6.18 13.27
C MET A 109 -17.89 5.53 12.25
N LYS A 110 -18.56 6.34 11.45
CA LYS A 110 -19.31 5.90 10.27
C LYS A 110 -18.64 6.55 9.07
N GLU A 111 -18.03 5.75 8.25
CA GLU A 111 -17.27 6.20 7.09
C GLU A 111 -17.99 5.84 5.81
N LYS A 112 -18.13 6.82 4.93
CA LYS A 112 -18.58 6.66 3.54
C LYS A 112 -17.48 7.14 2.62
N ARG A 113 -17.03 6.27 1.71
CA ARG A 113 -16.04 6.60 0.70
C ARG A 113 -16.59 6.28 -0.67
N SER A 114 -16.38 7.17 -1.62
CA SER A 114 -16.75 6.96 -3.01
C SER A 114 -15.89 5.90 -3.70
N ILE A 115 -16.30 5.44 -4.87
CA ILE A 115 -15.47 4.58 -5.69
C ILE A 115 -14.35 5.41 -6.31
N GLY A 116 -13.12 4.92 -6.22
CA GLY A 116 -11.93 5.53 -6.78
C GLY A 116 -11.24 4.67 -7.83
N HIS A 117 -10.04 5.07 -8.22
CA HIS A 117 -9.24 4.31 -9.19
C HIS A 117 -8.76 2.96 -8.64
N VAL A 118 -8.51 2.89 -7.34
CA VAL A 118 -8.00 1.70 -6.64
C VAL A 118 -8.90 1.28 -5.48
N GLU A 119 -9.76 2.18 -5.01
CA GLU A 119 -10.69 1.95 -3.89
C GLU A 119 -12.06 1.49 -4.41
N PRO A 120 -12.61 0.39 -3.91
CA PRO A 120 -13.92 -0.11 -4.34
C PRO A 120 -15.10 0.74 -3.84
N GLY A 121 -14.83 1.72 -2.97
CA GLY A 121 -15.84 2.43 -2.20
C GLY A 121 -16.29 1.62 -0.99
N LEU A 122 -16.73 2.31 0.05
CA LEU A 122 -17.19 1.64 1.27
C LEU A 122 -18.25 2.47 2.01
N ASP A 123 -19.04 1.75 2.82
CA ASP A 123 -19.95 2.29 3.83
C ASP A 123 -19.77 1.40 5.06
N VAL A 124 -19.01 1.87 6.05
CA VAL A 124 -18.57 1.07 7.19
C VAL A 124 -18.83 1.79 8.51
N GLN A 125 -19.16 1.02 9.54
CA GLN A 125 -19.23 1.51 10.92
C GLN A 125 -18.18 0.77 11.75
N SER A 126 -17.26 1.53 12.35
CA SER A 126 -16.21 1.03 13.23
C SER A 126 -16.39 1.52 14.65
N ARG A 127 -16.04 0.68 15.62
CA ARG A 127 -15.95 1.04 17.03
C ARG A 127 -14.56 0.75 17.54
N LEU A 128 -13.94 1.75 18.12
CA LEU A 128 -12.63 1.64 18.74
C LEU A 128 -12.75 1.92 20.24
N GLN A 129 -12.05 1.14 21.05
CA GLN A 129 -11.79 1.47 22.43
C GLN A 129 -10.30 1.37 22.71
N MET A 130 -9.76 2.37 23.38
CA MET A 130 -8.35 2.48 23.71
C MET A 130 -8.20 2.68 25.22
N THR A 131 -7.23 1.98 25.81
CA THR A 131 -6.78 2.20 27.18
C THR A 131 -5.29 2.50 27.15
N ILE A 132 -4.87 3.60 27.74
CA ILE A 132 -3.48 4.04 27.80
C ILE A 132 -2.96 3.82 29.22
N VAL A 133 -1.96 2.97 29.33
CA VAL A 133 -1.31 2.67 30.62
C VAL A 133 0.13 3.12 30.54
N PRO A 134 0.59 3.99 31.46
CA PRO A 134 2.01 4.35 31.53
C PRO A 134 2.87 3.11 31.79
N THR A 135 3.98 3.00 31.08
CA THR A 135 5.02 2.02 31.33
C THR A 135 6.36 2.71 31.54
N THR A 136 7.19 2.19 32.44
CA THR A 136 8.45 2.82 32.82
C THR A 136 9.57 2.56 31.83
N GLU A 137 9.59 1.40 31.20
CA GLU A 137 10.64 1.01 30.23
C GLU A 137 10.05 0.07 29.16
N PRO A 138 9.43 0.63 28.10
CA PRO A 138 8.98 -0.20 26.99
C PRO A 138 10.19 -0.81 26.26
N GLU A 139 10.26 -2.13 26.21
CA GLU A 139 11.37 -2.88 25.57
C GLU A 139 11.64 -2.41 24.14
N THR A 140 10.58 -2.15 23.39
CA THR A 140 10.64 -1.70 22.00
C THR A 140 11.22 -0.30 21.82
N LEU A 141 11.20 0.54 22.86
CA LEU A 141 11.70 1.93 22.82
C LEU A 141 13.08 2.08 23.49
N LYS A 142 13.75 0.99 23.85
CA LYS A 142 15.14 1.06 24.29
C LYS A 142 16.01 1.69 23.22
N GLU A 143 17.00 2.47 23.64
CA GLU A 143 17.89 3.21 22.73
C GLU A 143 18.56 2.32 21.68
N GLU A 144 18.92 1.10 22.05
CA GLU A 144 19.49 0.10 21.15
C GLU A 144 18.55 -0.31 20.01
N ASN A 145 17.22 -0.37 20.28
CA ASN A 145 16.21 -0.77 19.32
C ASN A 145 15.76 0.39 18.42
N ILE A 146 15.87 1.63 18.88
CA ILE A 146 15.43 2.81 18.12
C ILE A 146 16.55 3.48 17.32
N LYS A 147 17.82 3.15 17.56
CA LYS A 147 18.96 3.75 16.84
C LYS A 147 18.83 3.68 15.31
N GLU A 148 18.43 2.52 14.80
CA GLU A 148 18.25 2.33 13.36
C GLU A 148 17.05 3.11 12.83
N LEU A 149 15.98 3.25 13.63
CA LEU A 149 14.78 4.00 13.26
C LEU A 149 15.05 5.52 13.20
N VAL A 150 15.89 6.04 14.10
CA VAL A 150 16.29 7.46 14.14
C VAL A 150 17.16 7.82 12.94
N ALA A 151 17.91 6.89 12.38
CA ALA A 151 18.72 7.10 11.18
C ALA A 151 17.88 7.35 9.90
N GLY A 152 16.58 7.17 9.97
CA GLY A 152 15.63 7.34 8.86
C GLY A 152 15.34 6.05 8.11
N ALA A 153 14.20 6.01 7.43
CA ALA A 153 13.81 4.86 6.61
C ALA A 153 14.74 4.77 5.38
N THR A 154 15.27 3.58 5.13
CA THR A 154 15.96 3.27 3.87
C THR A 154 14.95 3.21 2.72
N ALA A 155 15.40 3.40 1.47
CA ALA A 155 14.53 3.26 0.30
C ALA A 155 13.81 1.90 0.28
N ASP A 156 14.50 0.84 0.71
CA ASP A 156 13.91 -0.52 0.80
C ASP A 156 12.81 -0.62 1.85
N ALA A 157 12.89 0.12 2.96
CA ALA A 157 11.84 0.15 3.98
C ALA A 157 10.56 0.87 3.52
N LEU A 158 10.62 1.60 2.42
CA LEU A 158 9.48 2.30 1.82
C LEU A 158 8.75 1.47 0.75
N ARG A 159 9.25 0.28 0.43
CA ARG A 159 8.65 -0.64 -0.54
C ARG A 159 7.69 -1.62 0.12
N ILE A 160 6.80 -2.17 -0.68
CA ILE A 160 5.87 -3.25 -0.31
C ILE A 160 6.30 -4.51 -1.04
N ARG A 161 6.34 -5.63 -0.32
CA ARG A 161 6.62 -6.96 -0.88
C ARG A 161 5.34 -7.56 -1.45
N TYR A 162 5.36 -7.90 -2.73
CA TYR A 162 4.34 -8.73 -3.35
C TYR A 162 4.85 -10.18 -3.49
N ASN A 163 4.01 -11.13 -3.10
CA ASN A 163 4.23 -12.57 -3.33
C ASN A 163 3.08 -13.08 -4.19
N SER A 164 3.37 -13.69 -5.34
CA SER A 164 2.33 -14.22 -6.21
C SER A 164 1.49 -15.30 -5.51
N SER A 165 0.18 -15.35 -5.78
CA SER A 165 -0.75 -16.31 -5.16
C SER A 165 -0.36 -17.77 -5.42
N ASP A 166 0.22 -18.06 -6.59
CA ASP A 166 0.78 -19.35 -6.98
C ASP A 166 2.19 -19.63 -6.42
N LYS A 167 2.78 -18.64 -5.72
CA LYS A 167 4.14 -18.69 -5.14
C LYS A 167 5.26 -18.92 -6.16
N LEU A 168 5.07 -18.54 -7.41
CA LEU A 168 6.07 -18.71 -8.45
C LEU A 168 7.13 -17.60 -8.44
N PHE A 169 6.72 -16.38 -8.07
CA PHE A 169 7.60 -15.21 -8.04
C PHE A 169 7.21 -14.22 -6.94
N ALA A 170 8.13 -13.33 -6.62
CA ALA A 170 7.93 -12.20 -5.72
C ALA A 170 8.71 -10.99 -6.23
N PHE A 171 8.26 -9.78 -5.90
CA PHE A 171 8.96 -8.54 -6.17
C PHE A 171 8.60 -7.47 -5.14
N ASP A 172 9.37 -6.40 -5.07
CA ASP A 172 9.08 -5.24 -4.24
C ASP A 172 8.63 -4.09 -5.12
N HIS A 173 7.64 -3.31 -4.67
CA HIS A 173 7.10 -2.19 -5.42
C HIS A 173 6.91 -0.95 -4.55
N ASP A 174 6.83 0.21 -5.20
CA ASP A 174 6.46 1.48 -4.58
C ASP A 174 5.04 1.40 -4.00
N ARG A 175 4.78 2.08 -2.89
CA ARG A 175 3.48 2.10 -2.21
C ARG A 175 2.34 2.66 -3.04
N ARG A 176 2.64 3.43 -4.09
CA ARG A 176 1.64 3.95 -5.04
C ARG A 176 1.07 2.87 -5.96
N TRP A 177 1.67 1.67 -6.02
CA TRP A 177 1.12 0.54 -6.74
C TRP A 177 0.14 -0.24 -5.86
N HIS A 178 -1.08 -0.43 -6.35
CA HIS A 178 -2.14 -1.18 -5.69
C HIS A 178 -2.49 -2.42 -6.50
N VAL A 179 -2.58 -3.56 -5.85
CA VAL A 179 -3.00 -4.82 -6.48
C VAL A 179 -4.51 -4.79 -6.66
N MET A 180 -4.98 -4.78 -7.91
CA MET A 180 -6.40 -4.74 -8.25
C MET A 180 -7.00 -6.13 -8.44
N ALA A 181 -6.22 -7.06 -8.96
CA ALA A 181 -6.61 -8.44 -9.16
C ALA A 181 -5.38 -9.34 -9.09
N ASP A 182 -5.50 -10.44 -8.41
CA ASP A 182 -4.50 -11.51 -8.35
C ASP A 182 -5.21 -12.84 -8.58
N SER A 183 -5.04 -13.41 -9.76
CA SER A 183 -5.60 -14.70 -10.15
C SER A 183 -4.50 -15.57 -10.77
N SER A 184 -4.76 -16.86 -10.92
CA SER A 184 -3.79 -17.84 -11.40
C SER A 184 -3.10 -17.48 -12.74
N ASN A 185 -3.67 -16.56 -13.51
CA ASN A 185 -3.15 -16.23 -14.85
C ASN A 185 -2.81 -14.75 -15.04
N ILE A 186 -3.34 -13.85 -14.22
CA ILE A 186 -3.16 -12.41 -14.38
C ILE A 186 -3.09 -11.74 -13.02
N LEU A 187 -2.01 -11.00 -12.80
CA LEU A 187 -1.91 -9.99 -11.76
C LEU A 187 -2.09 -8.63 -12.42
N SER A 188 -2.99 -7.81 -11.89
CA SER A 188 -3.21 -6.43 -12.37
C SER A 188 -2.94 -5.46 -11.24
N LEU A 189 -2.13 -4.43 -11.54
CA LEU A 189 -1.81 -3.34 -10.61
C LEU A 189 -2.17 -2.00 -11.22
N ARG A 190 -2.52 -1.04 -10.38
CA ARG A 190 -2.68 0.36 -10.73
C ARG A 190 -1.79 1.24 -9.87
N MET A 191 -1.14 2.21 -10.47
CA MET A 191 -0.38 3.24 -9.77
C MET A 191 -1.23 4.49 -9.65
N VAL A 192 -1.48 4.90 -8.41
CA VAL A 192 -2.18 6.16 -8.09
C VAL A 192 -1.22 7.08 -7.37
N ASP A 193 -1.16 8.34 -7.81
CA ASP A 193 -0.39 9.38 -7.16
C ASP A 193 -1.25 10.64 -7.04
N ARG A 194 -1.43 11.12 -5.81
CA ARG A 194 -2.27 12.28 -5.49
C ARG A 194 -3.69 12.19 -6.05
N GLY A 195 -4.26 10.99 -6.02
CA GLY A 195 -5.63 10.71 -6.47
C GLY A 195 -5.81 10.53 -7.98
N GLU A 196 -4.75 10.61 -8.77
CA GLU A 196 -4.79 10.41 -10.22
C GLU A 196 -4.17 9.07 -10.61
N LEU A 197 -4.80 8.39 -11.55
CA LEU A 197 -4.26 7.16 -12.15
C LEU A 197 -3.05 7.53 -13.02
N VAL A 198 -1.87 7.06 -12.63
CA VAL A 198 -0.60 7.31 -13.32
C VAL A 198 -0.32 6.23 -14.35
N ALA A 199 -0.41 4.96 -13.93
CA ALA A 199 -0.10 3.83 -14.80
C ALA A 199 -0.90 2.58 -14.38
N GLN A 200 -1.01 1.65 -15.31
CA GLN A 200 -1.53 0.32 -15.08
C GLN A 200 -0.46 -0.70 -15.45
N CYS A 201 -0.34 -1.79 -14.70
CA CYS A 201 0.56 -2.89 -14.99
C CYS A 201 -0.22 -4.21 -14.98
N ASN A 202 -0.10 -4.99 -16.05
CA ASN A 202 -0.58 -6.36 -16.11
C ASN A 202 0.60 -7.31 -16.13
N VAL A 203 0.56 -8.33 -15.29
CA VAL A 203 1.63 -9.30 -15.13
C VAL A 203 1.09 -10.69 -15.45
N THR A 204 1.80 -11.42 -16.30
CA THR A 204 1.49 -12.81 -16.63
C THR A 204 2.73 -13.67 -16.45
N SER A 205 2.55 -14.86 -15.90
CA SER A 205 3.64 -15.82 -15.69
C SER A 205 3.39 -17.11 -16.44
N VAL A 206 4.46 -17.70 -16.94
CA VAL A 206 4.43 -18.99 -17.60
C VAL A 206 5.70 -19.78 -17.29
N VAL A 207 5.58 -21.11 -17.20
CA VAL A 207 6.73 -22.02 -17.16
C VAL A 207 6.79 -22.72 -18.51
N LEU A 208 7.90 -22.52 -19.24
CA LEU A 208 8.10 -23.18 -20.52
C LEU A 208 8.28 -24.69 -20.33
N PRO A 209 7.61 -25.53 -21.13
CA PRO A 209 7.82 -26.97 -21.09
C PRO A 209 9.25 -27.37 -21.43
N ASP A 210 9.93 -26.55 -22.21
CA ASP A 210 11.32 -26.74 -22.62
C ASP A 210 12.10 -25.44 -22.41
N ALA A 211 12.95 -25.42 -21.38
CA ALA A 211 13.76 -24.25 -21.01
C ALA A 211 14.76 -23.82 -22.10
N THR A 212 15.03 -24.67 -23.10
CA THR A 212 15.92 -24.32 -24.23
C THR A 212 15.23 -23.48 -25.28
N ARG A 213 13.90 -23.43 -25.28
CA ARG A 213 13.10 -22.66 -26.25
C ARG A 213 12.71 -21.28 -25.73
N ARG A 214 13.66 -20.56 -25.16
CA ARG A 214 13.43 -19.20 -24.70
C ARG A 214 13.24 -18.25 -25.87
N PRO A 215 12.31 -17.28 -25.78
CA PRO A 215 12.19 -16.24 -26.78
C PRO A 215 13.45 -15.39 -26.83
N THR A 216 13.77 -14.90 -28.01
CA THR A 216 14.79 -13.87 -28.20
C THR A 216 14.16 -12.48 -28.08
N LEU A 217 15.00 -11.45 -27.88
CA LEU A 217 14.53 -10.06 -27.86
C LEU A 217 13.75 -9.69 -29.14
N ALA A 218 14.19 -10.19 -30.30
CA ALA A 218 13.48 -9.94 -31.57
C ALA A 218 12.10 -10.60 -31.62
N GLN A 219 11.96 -11.81 -31.09
CA GLN A 219 10.65 -12.48 -30.97
C GLN A 219 9.74 -11.73 -30.00
N PHE A 220 10.25 -11.29 -28.86
CA PHE A 220 9.52 -10.49 -27.88
C PHE A 220 9.00 -9.19 -28.51
N GLN A 221 9.83 -8.47 -29.25
CA GLN A 221 9.39 -7.27 -29.98
C GLN A 221 8.29 -7.59 -31.02
N ALA A 222 8.42 -8.71 -31.75
CA ALA A 222 7.41 -9.12 -32.73
C ALA A 222 6.06 -9.43 -32.06
N ASP A 223 6.08 -10.05 -30.88
CA ASP A 223 4.87 -10.37 -30.12
C ASP A 223 4.21 -9.10 -29.58
N ILE A 224 4.97 -8.13 -29.06
CA ILE A 224 4.46 -6.82 -28.64
C ILE A 224 3.79 -6.11 -29.81
N ARG A 225 4.47 -6.03 -30.97
CA ARG A 225 3.90 -5.38 -32.16
C ARG A 225 2.59 -6.03 -32.58
N ARG A 226 2.51 -7.37 -32.52
CA ARG A 226 1.28 -8.12 -32.85
C ARG A 226 0.18 -7.84 -31.82
N SER A 227 0.51 -7.76 -30.54
CA SER A 227 -0.45 -7.48 -29.46
C SER A 227 -1.02 -6.08 -29.53
N LEU A 228 -0.21 -5.08 -29.87
CA LEU A 228 -0.65 -3.69 -30.00
C LEU A 228 -1.37 -3.40 -31.32
N ASP A 229 -1.09 -4.19 -32.36
CA ASP A 229 -1.72 -4.12 -33.70
C ASP A 229 -1.78 -2.68 -34.24
N LYS A 230 -2.96 -2.18 -34.54
CA LYS A 230 -3.21 -0.82 -35.07
C LYS A 230 -2.80 0.30 -34.14
N ASN A 231 -2.70 0.04 -32.84
CA ASN A 231 -2.32 1.02 -31.81
C ASN A 231 -0.80 1.23 -31.75
N PHE A 232 -0.01 0.31 -32.35
CA PHE A 232 1.45 0.39 -32.35
C PHE A 232 1.95 1.50 -33.26
N GLY A 233 2.74 2.43 -32.74
CA GLY A 233 3.46 3.42 -33.54
C GLY A 233 4.91 2.98 -33.79
N GLN A 234 5.75 3.06 -32.77
CA GLN A 234 7.16 2.66 -32.89
C GLN A 234 7.74 2.27 -31.52
N PHE A 235 8.84 1.53 -31.54
CA PHE A 235 9.67 1.34 -30.36
C PHE A 235 10.55 2.59 -30.15
N THR A 236 10.67 3.03 -28.90
CA THR A 236 11.51 4.18 -28.49
C THR A 236 12.76 3.72 -27.76
N ASN A 237 12.67 2.62 -27.02
CA ASN A 237 13.80 2.05 -26.29
C ASN A 237 13.65 0.53 -26.22
N VAL A 238 14.72 -0.18 -26.55
CA VAL A 238 14.77 -1.66 -26.49
C VAL A 238 16.12 -2.07 -25.97
N GLY A 239 16.15 -3.01 -25.03
CA GLY A 239 17.39 -3.48 -24.43
C GLY A 239 17.27 -4.84 -23.77
N GLU A 240 18.43 -5.38 -23.47
CA GLU A 240 18.62 -6.61 -22.73
C GLU A 240 19.55 -6.32 -21.54
N SER A 241 19.23 -6.84 -20.37
CA SER A 241 19.98 -6.70 -19.14
C SER A 241 19.81 -7.93 -18.26
N GLU A 242 20.43 -7.92 -17.09
CA GLU A 242 20.29 -8.95 -16.07
C GLU A 242 20.06 -8.30 -14.70
N ASN A 243 19.18 -8.86 -13.87
CA ASN A 243 19.02 -8.39 -12.51
C ASN A 243 20.03 -9.05 -11.54
N SER A 244 20.02 -8.59 -10.29
CA SER A 244 20.92 -9.09 -9.23
C SER A 244 20.76 -10.58 -8.89
N PHE A 245 19.69 -11.22 -9.38
CA PHE A 245 19.38 -12.64 -9.17
C PHE A 245 19.78 -13.52 -10.37
N GLY A 246 20.44 -12.94 -11.39
CA GLY A 246 20.88 -13.66 -12.59
C GLY A 246 19.73 -13.97 -13.57
N HIS A 247 18.64 -13.19 -13.54
CA HIS A 247 17.55 -13.34 -14.48
C HIS A 247 17.74 -12.41 -15.68
N THR A 248 17.63 -12.95 -16.88
CA THR A 248 17.67 -12.16 -18.12
C THR A 248 16.40 -11.32 -18.22
N ILE A 249 16.55 -10.04 -18.53
CA ILE A 249 15.49 -9.07 -18.70
C ILE A 249 15.52 -8.52 -20.13
N PHE A 250 14.42 -8.67 -20.86
CA PHE A 250 14.18 -7.90 -22.08
C PHE A 250 13.27 -6.74 -21.75
N ARG A 251 13.65 -5.52 -22.12
CA ARG A 251 12.85 -4.31 -22.03
C ARG A 251 12.51 -3.83 -23.43
N ALA A 252 11.25 -3.48 -23.66
CA ALA A 252 10.82 -2.84 -24.89
C ALA A 252 9.80 -1.75 -24.56
N GLU A 253 10.13 -0.52 -24.91
CA GLU A 253 9.25 0.64 -24.78
C GLU A 253 8.70 0.98 -26.14
N ALA A 254 7.38 1.08 -26.24
CA ALA A 254 6.65 1.42 -27.45
C ALA A 254 5.73 2.61 -27.21
N ILE A 255 5.58 3.44 -28.20
CA ILE A 255 4.60 4.53 -28.22
C ILE A 255 3.59 4.30 -29.33
N GLY A 256 2.40 4.82 -29.14
CA GLY A 256 1.33 4.76 -30.11
C GLY A 256 0.09 5.50 -29.65
N THR A 257 -1.08 5.17 -30.21
CA THR A 257 -2.30 5.93 -29.97
C THR A 257 -3.48 5.00 -29.74
N VAL A 258 -4.27 5.28 -28.71
CA VAL A 258 -5.55 4.64 -28.44
C VAL A 258 -6.60 5.73 -28.31
N GLU A 259 -7.65 5.72 -29.13
CA GLU A 259 -8.75 6.70 -29.09
C GLU A 259 -8.25 8.17 -29.01
N GLU A 260 -7.25 8.53 -29.82
CA GLU A 260 -6.60 9.85 -29.88
C GLU A 260 -5.65 10.17 -28.70
N LEU A 261 -5.53 9.31 -27.69
CA LEU A 261 -4.59 9.47 -26.59
C LEU A 261 -3.22 8.91 -26.96
N GLU A 262 -2.16 9.67 -26.69
CA GLU A 262 -0.79 9.17 -26.81
C GLU A 262 -0.47 8.27 -25.60
N ILE A 263 -0.21 6.99 -25.90
CA ILE A 263 0.09 5.98 -24.89
C ILE A 263 1.54 5.52 -25.01
N THR A 264 2.18 5.35 -23.88
CA THR A 264 3.45 4.65 -23.75
C THR A 264 3.20 3.29 -23.12
N TRP A 265 3.70 2.24 -23.78
CA TRP A 265 3.74 0.88 -23.23
C TRP A 265 5.17 0.51 -22.94
N ILE A 266 5.43 0.00 -21.73
CA ILE A 266 6.73 -0.51 -21.34
C ILE A 266 6.55 -1.99 -21.01
N TYR A 267 7.19 -2.84 -21.79
CA TYR A 267 7.13 -4.28 -21.61
C TYR A 267 8.46 -4.79 -21.05
N TYR A 268 8.35 -5.68 -20.09
CA TYR A 268 9.48 -6.47 -19.60
C TYR A 268 9.16 -7.94 -19.73
N LEU A 269 10.09 -8.72 -20.23
CA LEU A 269 10.12 -10.16 -20.10
C LEU A 269 11.28 -10.53 -19.21
N VAL A 270 11.00 -11.07 -18.04
CA VAL A 270 12.01 -11.58 -17.12
C VAL A 270 12.01 -13.10 -17.22
N GLN A 271 13.19 -13.70 -17.41
CA GLN A 271 13.31 -15.14 -17.59
C GLN A 271 14.52 -15.71 -16.85
N ASP A 272 14.34 -16.89 -16.25
CA ASP A 272 15.41 -17.61 -15.57
C ASP A 272 15.95 -18.79 -16.38
N GLN A 273 16.98 -19.43 -15.84
CA GLN A 273 17.60 -20.60 -16.46
C GLN A 273 16.72 -21.87 -16.46
N HIS A 274 15.62 -21.90 -15.72
CA HIS A 274 14.71 -23.04 -15.61
C HIS A 274 13.49 -22.93 -16.51
N GLY A 275 13.41 -21.91 -17.37
CA GLY A 275 12.30 -21.69 -18.30
C GLY A 275 11.11 -20.99 -17.66
N ARG A 276 11.25 -20.45 -16.45
CA ARG A 276 10.21 -19.58 -15.85
C ARG A 276 10.29 -18.20 -16.48
N GLN A 277 9.14 -17.65 -16.80
CA GLN A 277 9.01 -16.37 -17.46
C GLN A 277 7.89 -15.56 -16.83
N THR A 278 8.12 -14.27 -16.67
CA THR A 278 7.11 -13.31 -16.24
C THR A 278 7.17 -12.10 -17.15
N VAL A 279 6.02 -11.76 -17.73
CA VAL A 279 5.86 -10.59 -18.60
C VAL A 279 5.12 -9.52 -17.79
N PHE A 280 5.69 -8.33 -17.74
CA PHE A 280 5.07 -7.12 -17.22
C PHE A 280 4.73 -6.22 -18.39
N ALA A 281 3.51 -5.72 -18.43
CA ALA A 281 3.03 -4.78 -19.43
C ALA A 281 2.51 -3.52 -18.73
N PHE A 282 3.35 -2.50 -18.65
CA PHE A 282 2.98 -1.19 -18.12
C PHE A 282 2.34 -0.36 -19.22
N THR A 283 1.25 0.32 -18.89
CA THR A 283 0.53 1.23 -19.77
C THR A 283 0.39 2.57 -19.04
N CYS A 284 0.83 3.63 -19.68
CA CYS A 284 0.82 4.97 -19.13
C CYS A 284 0.48 5.99 -20.24
N GLU A 285 -0.35 6.97 -19.91
CA GLU A 285 -0.50 8.14 -20.79
C GLU A 285 0.78 8.95 -20.78
N LYS A 286 1.18 9.47 -21.94
CA LYS A 286 2.43 10.22 -22.10
C LYS A 286 2.62 11.35 -21.07
N PRO A 287 1.61 12.16 -20.70
CA PRO A 287 1.76 13.19 -19.67
C PRO A 287 2.07 12.65 -18.28
N MET A 288 1.72 11.38 -18.00
CA MET A 288 1.89 10.74 -16.70
C MET A 288 3.25 10.02 -16.56
N LEU A 289 3.99 9.87 -17.66
CA LEU A 289 5.24 9.09 -17.66
C LEU A 289 6.28 9.61 -16.65
N GLU A 290 6.43 10.93 -16.52
CA GLU A 290 7.34 11.53 -15.54
C GLU A 290 6.98 11.20 -14.09
N ARG A 291 5.67 11.00 -13.80
CA ARG A 291 5.20 10.64 -12.46
C ARG A 291 5.45 9.18 -12.12
N MET A 292 5.58 8.32 -13.10
CA MET A 292 5.98 6.93 -12.92
C MET A 292 7.45 6.82 -12.48
N ALA A 293 8.33 7.72 -13.02
CA ALA A 293 9.69 8.00 -12.53
C ALA A 293 10.55 6.77 -12.20
N GLY A 294 10.56 5.76 -13.08
CA GLY A 294 11.37 4.55 -12.91
C GLY A 294 10.82 3.52 -11.94
N ALA A 295 9.58 3.68 -11.46
CA ALA A 295 8.94 2.71 -10.56
C ALA A 295 8.70 1.33 -11.23
N ASP A 296 8.69 1.27 -12.56
CA ASP A 296 8.73 0.04 -13.35
C ASP A 296 10.08 -0.68 -13.22
N GLU A 297 11.19 0.03 -13.41
CA GLU A 297 12.55 -0.52 -13.30
C GLU A 297 12.84 -1.01 -11.88
N ASP A 298 12.41 -0.24 -10.88
CA ASP A 298 12.53 -0.62 -9.48
C ASP A 298 11.82 -1.93 -9.16
N MET A 299 10.61 -2.12 -9.67
CA MET A 299 9.83 -3.36 -9.51
C MET A 299 10.54 -4.56 -10.16
N ILE A 300 10.99 -4.40 -11.40
CA ILE A 300 11.65 -5.46 -12.18
C ILE A 300 13.01 -5.85 -11.58
N SER A 301 13.75 -4.88 -11.04
CA SER A 301 15.07 -5.11 -10.44
C SER A 301 15.03 -6.06 -9.23
N THR A 302 13.90 -6.09 -8.53
CA THR A 302 13.70 -6.89 -7.31
C THR A 302 13.00 -8.23 -7.56
N LEU A 303 12.59 -8.52 -8.81
CA LEU A 303 11.88 -9.75 -9.13
C LEU A 303 12.76 -10.99 -8.86
N GLN A 304 12.18 -11.91 -8.12
CA GLN A 304 12.77 -13.21 -7.79
C GLN A 304 11.77 -14.31 -8.12
N PHE A 305 12.25 -15.36 -8.80
CA PHE A 305 11.48 -16.60 -8.91
C PHE A 305 11.68 -17.46 -7.66
N ALA A 306 10.62 -18.14 -7.24
CA ALA A 306 10.69 -19.06 -6.10
C ALA A 306 11.77 -20.13 -6.34
N GLN A 307 12.45 -20.55 -5.28
CA GLN A 307 13.37 -21.68 -5.39
C GLN A 307 12.58 -22.93 -5.84
N PRO A 308 13.07 -23.71 -6.80
CA PRO A 308 12.42 -24.98 -7.13
C PRO A 308 12.37 -25.84 -5.87
N THR A 309 11.17 -26.15 -5.41
CA THR A 309 10.98 -27.11 -4.31
C THR A 309 11.51 -28.44 -4.76
N ASN A 310 12.67 -28.84 -4.25
CA ASN A 310 13.16 -30.20 -4.37
C ASN A 310 12.20 -31.13 -3.60
N THR A 311 11.09 -31.49 -4.23
CA THR A 311 10.26 -32.61 -3.77
C THR A 311 11.01 -33.89 -4.15
N ALA A 312 12.16 -34.12 -3.50
CA ALA A 312 12.74 -35.45 -3.44
C ALA A 312 11.68 -36.32 -2.74
N ALA A 313 11.04 -37.18 -3.51
CA ALA A 313 10.13 -38.18 -3.00
C ALA A 313 10.85 -38.90 -1.85
N GLN A 314 10.38 -38.72 -0.62
CA GLN A 314 10.80 -39.57 0.48
C GLN A 314 10.39 -41.01 0.10
N PRO A 315 11.33 -41.95 0.05
CA PRO A 315 10.97 -43.33 -0.19
C PRO A 315 10.07 -43.80 0.97
N THR A 316 8.85 -44.18 0.62
CA THR A 316 7.91 -44.81 1.57
C THR A 316 8.63 -46.01 2.22
N PRO A 317 8.74 -46.06 3.56
CA PRO A 317 9.32 -47.21 4.21
C PRO A 317 8.42 -48.41 3.92
N ALA A 318 8.99 -49.42 3.27
CA ALA A 318 8.32 -50.70 3.04
C ALA A 318 7.90 -51.29 4.40
N SER A 319 6.59 -51.38 4.61
CA SER A 319 5.99 -52.06 5.77
C SER A 319 6.41 -53.51 5.73
N GLN A 320 7.26 -53.92 6.66
CA GLN A 320 7.47 -55.35 6.96
C GLN A 320 6.21 -55.95 7.54
N LEU A 321 5.48 -56.68 6.72
CA LEU A 321 4.51 -57.65 7.18
C LEU A 321 5.29 -58.84 7.77
N LYS A 322 5.10 -59.08 9.05
CA LYS A 322 5.22 -60.41 9.69
C LYS A 322 3.97 -60.64 10.53
#